data_8a077ee5671a493b27f49ee33d525cf0
#
_entry.id   8a077ee5671a493b27f49ee33d525cf0
#
_cell.length_a   1.000
_cell.length_b   1.000
_cell.length_c   1.000
_cell.angle_alpha   90.00
_cell.angle_beta   90.00
_cell.angle_gamma   90.00
#
_symmetry.space_group_name_H-M   'P 1'
#
loop_
_entity.id
_entity.type
_entity.pdbx_description
1 polymer ?
#
loop_
_entity_poly.entity_id
_entity_poly.type
_entity_poly.pdbx_seq_one_letter_code
_entity_poly.pdbx_strand_id
1 'polypeptide(L)'
;CMKVNELQGRDLLASFGIPVPPGRVISSVEDATSTYKQVVKDAGLAEDGGLVVVKAQVHAGGRGKAGFVKLVRSAAEAEEAARFMLSNRMTSNQTGPEGSEVTKLLFAAGVDIAKEYYLAITTDRGTRRNILIASAEGGVEIEEVAERDPTAILKVPLHPVGGLAPHQAREVAFRLG
;
A
#
# COMPACT_ATOMS: atom_id res chain seq x y z
N CYS A 1 -0.48 -19.74 -7.31
CA CYS A 1 0.19 -18.45 -7.19
C CYS A 1 -0.15 -17.88 -5.81
N MET A 2 0.85 -17.54 -5.01
CA MET A 2 0.64 -16.91 -3.70
C MET A 2 0.31 -15.43 -3.94
N LYS A 3 -0.85 -14.99 -3.45
CA LYS A 3 -1.22 -13.57 -3.43
C LYS A 3 -1.11 -13.06 -2.00
N VAL A 4 -0.42 -11.95 -1.80
CA VAL A 4 -0.33 -11.25 -0.51
C VAL A 4 -1.19 -9.99 -0.57
N ASN A 5 -1.87 -9.67 0.52
CA ASN A 5 -2.54 -8.38 0.68
C ASN A 5 -1.58 -7.34 1.26
N GLU A 6 -2.03 -6.10 1.40
CA GLU A 6 -1.19 -5.01 1.91
C GLU A 6 -0.65 -5.28 3.33
N LEU A 7 -1.46 -5.84 4.22
CA LEU A 7 -1.02 -6.20 5.58
C LEU A 7 0.15 -7.18 5.54
N GLN A 8 -0.02 -8.30 4.82
CA GLN A 8 1.01 -9.34 4.70
C GLN A 8 2.29 -8.78 4.05
N GLY A 9 2.15 -7.91 3.05
CA GLY A 9 3.28 -7.21 2.43
C GLY A 9 4.01 -6.30 3.44
N ARG A 10 3.28 -5.55 4.26
CA ARG A 10 3.85 -4.71 5.33
C ARG A 10 4.61 -5.53 6.36
N ASP A 11 4.02 -6.63 6.84
CA ASP A 11 4.65 -7.50 7.83
C ASP A 11 5.95 -8.09 7.28
N LEU A 12 5.95 -8.48 6.00
CA LEU A 12 7.14 -8.97 5.31
C LEU A 12 8.21 -7.88 5.23
N LEU A 13 7.87 -6.67 4.78
CA LEU A 13 8.80 -5.54 4.70
C LEU A 13 9.38 -5.19 6.08
N ALA A 14 8.55 -5.17 7.12
CA ALA A 14 8.98 -4.93 8.48
C ALA A 14 9.97 -5.99 8.97
N SER A 15 9.78 -7.27 8.61
CA SER A 15 10.69 -8.36 8.98
C SER A 15 12.09 -8.21 8.36
N PHE A 16 12.22 -7.43 7.28
CA PHE A 16 13.49 -7.06 6.66
C PHE A 16 14.02 -5.68 7.13
N GLY A 17 13.43 -5.11 8.20
CA GLY A 17 13.88 -3.84 8.78
C GLY A 17 13.44 -2.59 8.00
N ILE A 18 12.51 -2.72 7.06
CA ILE A 18 11.94 -1.57 6.36
C ILE A 18 10.89 -0.93 7.28
N PRO A 19 11.01 0.36 7.62
CA PRO A 19 10.04 1.03 8.48
C PRO A 19 8.65 1.02 7.85
N VAL A 20 7.65 0.61 8.63
CA VAL A 20 6.23 0.71 8.25
C VAL A 20 5.47 1.45 9.34
N PRO A 21 4.49 2.30 9.02
CA PRO A 21 3.70 2.99 10.02
C PRO A 21 2.99 1.99 10.96
N PRO A 22 2.79 2.28 12.25
CA PRO A 22 1.98 1.45 13.13
C PRO A 22 0.61 1.14 12.50
N GLY A 23 0.15 -0.09 12.65
CA GLY A 23 -1.14 -0.49 12.09
C GLY A 23 -1.69 -1.75 12.73
N ARG A 24 -3.01 -1.88 12.72
CA ARG A 24 -3.75 -3.00 13.30
C ARG A 24 -4.88 -3.42 12.36
N VAL A 25 -5.28 -4.66 12.45
CA VAL A 25 -6.35 -5.24 11.62
C VAL A 25 -7.57 -5.56 12.45
N ILE A 26 -8.73 -5.29 11.89
CA ILE A 26 -10.02 -5.69 12.44
C ILE A 26 -10.80 -6.50 11.40
N SER A 27 -11.75 -7.29 11.87
CA SER A 27 -12.73 -8.02 11.06
C SER A 27 -14.18 -7.74 11.52
N SER A 28 -14.35 -6.90 12.52
CA SER A 28 -15.67 -6.49 13.03
C SER A 28 -15.73 -4.96 13.21
N VAL A 29 -16.93 -4.40 13.15
CA VAL A 29 -17.15 -2.96 13.35
C VAL A 29 -16.93 -2.57 14.81
N GLU A 30 -17.24 -3.46 15.74
CA GLU A 30 -17.13 -3.26 17.18
C GLU A 30 -15.71 -2.94 17.63
N ASP A 31 -14.71 -3.46 16.91
CA ASP A 31 -13.30 -3.23 17.20
C ASP A 31 -12.77 -1.89 16.67
N ALA A 32 -13.52 -1.18 15.82
CA ALA A 32 -13.03 0.00 15.12
C ALA A 32 -12.60 1.14 16.06
N THR A 33 -13.45 1.47 17.04
CA THR A 33 -13.19 2.54 18.02
C THR A 33 -11.96 2.26 18.86
N SER A 34 -11.84 1.04 19.40
CA SER A 34 -10.70 0.65 20.24
C SER A 34 -9.40 0.61 19.43
N THR A 35 -9.48 0.10 18.20
CA THR A 35 -8.33 0.00 17.29
C THR A 35 -7.84 1.37 16.83
N TYR A 36 -8.74 2.31 16.51
CA TYR A 36 -8.36 3.68 16.20
C TYR A 36 -7.53 4.29 17.33
N LYS A 37 -8.03 4.25 18.57
CA LYS A 37 -7.33 4.77 19.76
C LYS A 37 -5.96 4.12 19.96
N GLN A 38 -5.89 2.81 19.74
CA GLN A 38 -4.64 2.08 19.92
C GLN A 38 -3.61 2.45 18.83
N VAL A 39 -4.03 2.60 17.56
CA VAL A 39 -3.14 3.03 16.46
C VAL A 39 -2.63 4.44 16.70
N VAL A 40 -3.50 5.36 17.12
CA VAL A 40 -3.10 6.75 17.49
C VAL A 40 -2.06 6.74 18.60
N LYS A 41 -2.27 5.94 19.65
CA LYS A 41 -1.32 5.79 20.77
C LYS A 41 0.01 5.18 20.31
N ASP A 42 -0.02 4.07 19.55
CA ASP A 42 1.18 3.37 19.08
C ASP A 42 2.03 4.25 18.14
N ALA A 43 1.39 5.17 17.44
CA ALA A 43 2.05 6.11 16.54
C ALA A 43 2.50 7.42 17.23
N GLY A 44 2.16 7.63 18.49
CA GLY A 44 2.44 8.90 19.21
C GLY A 44 1.68 10.09 18.62
N LEU A 45 0.55 9.86 17.95
CA LEU A 45 -0.31 10.91 17.42
C LEU A 45 -1.17 11.53 18.54
N ALA A 46 -1.72 12.71 18.28
CA ALA A 46 -2.67 13.33 19.19
C ALA A 46 -3.93 12.46 19.36
N GLU A 47 -4.41 12.29 20.60
CA GLU A 47 -5.61 11.48 20.87
C GLU A 47 -6.83 12.01 20.12
N ASP A 48 -6.95 13.33 20.04
CA ASP A 48 -7.97 14.02 19.24
C ASP A 48 -7.36 14.49 17.92
N GLY A 49 -7.94 14.06 16.81
CA GLY A 49 -7.55 14.47 15.46
C GLY A 49 -6.37 13.70 14.86
N GLY A 50 -5.83 12.68 15.54
CA GLY A 50 -4.78 11.83 14.99
C GLY A 50 -5.22 11.15 13.69
N LEU A 51 -4.45 11.36 12.61
CA LEU A 51 -4.80 10.80 11.31
C LEU A 51 -4.56 9.29 11.27
N VAL A 52 -5.61 8.53 10.97
CA VAL A 52 -5.55 7.09 10.69
C VAL A 52 -6.13 6.83 9.31
N VAL A 53 -5.53 5.92 8.57
CA VAL A 53 -6.02 5.47 7.25
C VAL A 53 -6.65 4.10 7.41
N VAL A 54 -7.94 4.00 7.10
CA VAL A 54 -8.68 2.73 7.09
C VAL A 54 -8.69 2.17 5.67
N LYS A 55 -8.19 0.96 5.48
CA LYS A 55 -8.00 0.35 4.16
C LYS A 55 -8.57 -1.06 4.10
N ALA A 56 -9.46 -1.32 3.16
CA ALA A 56 -9.95 -2.68 2.90
C ALA A 56 -8.82 -3.62 2.48
N GLN A 57 -8.79 -4.83 3.03
CA GLN A 57 -7.81 -5.85 2.69
C GLN A 57 -8.41 -6.81 1.67
N VAL A 58 -8.21 -6.51 0.39
CA VAL A 58 -8.64 -7.29 -0.77
C VAL A 58 -7.47 -7.53 -1.73
N HIS A 59 -7.56 -8.57 -2.54
CA HIS A 59 -6.55 -8.89 -3.57
C HIS A 59 -6.83 -8.18 -4.92
N ALA A 60 -7.25 -6.92 -4.84
CA ALA A 60 -7.53 -6.09 -6.02
C ALA A 60 -7.03 -4.67 -5.81
N GLY A 61 -6.60 -4.03 -6.90
CA GLY A 61 -6.24 -2.61 -6.93
C GLY A 61 -7.47 -1.70 -7.04
N GLY A 62 -7.22 -0.37 -7.06
CA GLY A 62 -8.28 0.62 -7.22
C GLY A 62 -9.11 0.91 -5.97
N ARG A 63 -8.68 0.44 -4.80
CA ARG A 63 -9.40 0.62 -3.51
C ARG A 63 -9.69 2.10 -3.21
N GLY A 64 -8.75 3.00 -3.47
CA GLY A 64 -8.92 4.43 -3.25
C GLY A 64 -10.04 5.01 -4.12
N LYS A 65 -10.00 4.73 -5.42
CA LYS A 65 -11.04 5.17 -6.39
C LYS A 65 -12.41 4.56 -6.07
N ALA A 66 -12.44 3.37 -5.48
CA ALA A 66 -13.67 2.68 -5.07
C ALA A 66 -14.22 3.12 -3.69
N GLY A 67 -13.56 4.06 -2.98
CA GLY A 67 -13.98 4.52 -1.65
C GLY A 67 -13.64 3.58 -0.49
N PHE A 68 -12.77 2.59 -0.72
CA PHE A 68 -12.34 1.58 0.25
C PHE A 68 -10.95 1.89 0.86
N VAL A 69 -10.55 3.15 0.80
CA VAL A 69 -9.49 3.78 1.58
C VAL A 69 -10.05 5.09 2.11
N LYS A 70 -10.12 5.23 3.43
CA LYS A 70 -10.64 6.44 4.08
C LYS A 70 -9.66 6.98 5.11
N LEU A 71 -9.51 8.29 5.11
CA LEU A 71 -8.77 9.05 6.10
C LEU A 71 -9.75 9.41 7.22
N VAL A 72 -9.42 9.06 8.45
CA VAL A 72 -10.26 9.29 9.63
C VAL A 72 -9.46 9.99 10.72
N ARG A 73 -10.11 10.89 11.44
CA ARG A 73 -9.49 11.68 12.51
C ARG A 73 -10.19 11.53 13.86
N SER A 74 -11.21 10.67 13.93
CA SER A 74 -11.93 10.37 15.15
C SER A 74 -12.37 8.90 15.20
N ALA A 75 -12.65 8.42 16.39
CA ALA A 75 -13.17 7.08 16.59
C ALA A 75 -14.55 6.88 15.91
N ALA A 76 -15.37 7.94 15.88
CA ALA A 76 -16.68 7.89 15.22
C ALA A 76 -16.53 7.74 13.69
N GLU A 77 -15.65 8.52 13.06
CA GLU A 77 -15.33 8.38 11.63
C GLU A 77 -14.74 7.00 11.31
N ALA A 78 -13.90 6.46 12.20
CA ALA A 78 -13.31 5.15 12.06
C ALA A 78 -14.37 4.03 12.09
N GLU A 79 -15.36 4.13 13.00
CA GLU A 79 -16.49 3.20 13.07
C GLU A 79 -17.39 3.29 11.83
N GLU A 80 -17.70 4.51 11.36
CA GLU A 80 -18.47 4.72 10.14
C GLU A 80 -17.77 4.13 8.92
N ALA A 81 -16.45 4.37 8.78
CA ALA A 81 -15.64 3.81 7.71
C ALA A 81 -15.63 2.28 7.74
N ALA A 82 -15.47 1.68 8.94
CA ALA A 82 -15.49 0.24 9.12
C ALA A 82 -16.86 -0.36 8.78
N ARG A 83 -17.94 0.24 9.25
CA ARG A 83 -19.32 -0.17 8.94
C ARG A 83 -19.58 -0.14 7.43
N PHE A 84 -19.20 0.95 6.77
CA PHE A 84 -19.35 1.06 5.32
C PHE A 84 -18.58 -0.05 4.59
N MET A 85 -17.28 -0.21 4.89
CA MET A 85 -16.42 -1.13 4.14
C MET A 85 -16.75 -2.61 4.38
N LEU A 86 -17.12 -3.00 5.61
CA LEU A 86 -17.47 -4.39 5.93
C LEU A 86 -18.87 -4.78 5.45
N SER A 87 -19.76 -3.80 5.22
CA SER A 87 -21.13 -4.07 4.76
C SER A 87 -21.29 -3.99 3.24
N ASN A 88 -20.26 -3.54 2.51
CA ASN A 88 -20.33 -3.35 1.06
C ASN A 88 -19.27 -4.18 0.33
N ARG A 89 -19.57 -4.53 -0.91
CA ARG A 89 -18.61 -5.17 -1.81
C ARG A 89 -17.80 -4.10 -2.53
N MET A 90 -16.49 -4.29 -2.59
CA MET A 90 -15.61 -3.38 -3.32
C MET A 90 -15.64 -3.71 -4.81
N THR A 91 -16.02 -2.74 -5.64
CA THR A 91 -15.99 -2.85 -7.11
C THR A 91 -14.87 -1.99 -7.68
N SER A 92 -14.11 -2.55 -8.60
CA SER A 92 -13.06 -1.86 -9.36
C SER A 92 -12.88 -2.53 -10.72
N ASN A 93 -12.08 -1.94 -11.59
CA ASN A 93 -11.76 -2.54 -12.89
C ASN A 93 -11.13 -3.95 -12.78
N GLN A 94 -10.60 -4.30 -11.61
CA GLN A 94 -9.97 -5.60 -11.36
C GLN A 94 -10.88 -6.63 -10.70
N THR A 95 -12.00 -6.22 -10.11
CA THR A 95 -12.92 -7.12 -9.40
C THR A 95 -14.10 -7.58 -10.25
N GLY A 96 -14.34 -6.92 -11.37
CA GLY A 96 -15.57 -7.08 -12.14
C GLY A 96 -16.81 -6.50 -11.42
N PRO A 97 -18.00 -6.63 -12.05
CA PRO A 97 -19.23 -6.02 -11.53
C PRO A 97 -19.73 -6.62 -10.20
N GLU A 98 -19.39 -7.88 -9.95
CA GLU A 98 -19.78 -8.56 -8.70
C GLU A 98 -19.01 -8.06 -7.47
N GLY A 99 -17.89 -7.40 -7.68
CA GLY A 99 -17.03 -6.87 -6.64
C GLY A 99 -16.41 -7.95 -5.74
N SER A 100 -15.52 -7.53 -4.86
CA SER A 100 -14.90 -8.36 -3.84
C SER A 100 -15.52 -8.11 -2.47
N GLU A 101 -15.74 -9.18 -1.71
CA GLU A 101 -16.12 -9.08 -0.31
C GLU A 101 -14.95 -8.55 0.52
N VAL A 102 -15.25 -7.67 1.47
CA VAL A 102 -14.27 -7.11 2.41
C VAL A 102 -14.48 -7.73 3.77
N THR A 103 -13.56 -8.57 4.20
CA THR A 103 -13.63 -9.28 5.48
C THR A 103 -12.66 -8.73 6.54
N LYS A 104 -11.70 -7.91 6.12
CA LYS A 104 -10.68 -7.33 7.00
C LYS A 104 -10.37 -5.90 6.60
N LEU A 105 -10.14 -5.06 7.61
CA LEU A 105 -9.69 -3.69 7.45
C LEU A 105 -8.36 -3.48 8.14
N LEU A 106 -7.43 -2.81 7.47
CA LEU A 106 -6.20 -2.33 8.08
C LEU A 106 -6.41 -0.87 8.50
N PHE A 107 -6.18 -0.61 9.77
CA PHE A 107 -6.06 0.71 10.37
C PHE A 107 -4.58 1.03 10.46
N ALA A 108 -4.09 1.98 9.72
CA ALA A 108 -2.69 2.39 9.72
C ALA A 108 -2.56 3.85 10.11
N ALA A 109 -1.57 4.17 10.91
CA ALA A 109 -1.28 5.56 11.24
C ALA A 109 -1.00 6.35 9.95
N GLY A 110 -1.59 7.54 9.84
CA GLY A 110 -1.26 8.49 8.80
C GLY A 110 0.14 9.03 9.01
N VAL A 111 0.85 9.23 7.91
CA VAL A 111 2.17 9.84 7.90
C VAL A 111 2.13 11.09 7.03
N ASP A 112 2.97 12.06 7.37
CA ASP A 112 3.18 13.23 6.52
C ASP A 112 4.12 12.83 5.38
N ILE A 113 3.58 12.74 4.17
CA ILE A 113 4.29 12.23 2.99
C ILE A 113 5.00 13.40 2.32
N ALA A 114 6.34 13.44 2.42
CA ALA A 114 7.15 14.43 1.73
C ALA A 114 7.32 14.10 0.24
N LYS A 115 7.50 12.82 -0.09
CA LYS A 115 7.66 12.35 -1.47
C LYS A 115 7.26 10.88 -1.58
N GLU A 116 6.67 10.51 -2.70
CA GLU A 116 6.34 9.12 -3.03
C GLU A 116 7.20 8.66 -4.20
N TYR A 117 7.67 7.43 -4.10
CA TYR A 117 8.41 6.75 -5.16
C TYR A 117 7.65 5.50 -5.59
N TYR A 118 7.80 5.13 -6.85
CA TYR A 118 7.37 3.82 -7.31
C TYR A 118 8.55 2.85 -7.29
N LEU A 119 8.35 1.68 -6.70
CA LEU A 119 9.31 0.59 -6.70
C LEU A 119 8.60 -0.76 -6.82
N ALA A 120 8.95 -1.55 -7.81
CA ALA A 120 8.40 -2.88 -8.02
C ALA A 120 9.46 -3.86 -8.52
N ILE A 121 9.27 -5.13 -8.19
CA ILE A 121 10.03 -6.23 -8.78
C ILE A 121 9.04 -7.10 -9.56
N THR A 122 9.31 -7.30 -10.83
CA THR A 122 8.50 -8.16 -11.71
C THR A 122 9.37 -9.07 -12.54
N THR A 123 8.76 -10.09 -13.15
CA THR A 123 9.46 -10.99 -14.07
C THR A 123 9.31 -10.47 -15.50
N ASP A 124 10.43 -10.13 -16.12
CA ASP A 124 10.50 -9.90 -17.56
C ASP A 124 10.57 -11.24 -18.30
N ARG A 125 9.48 -11.57 -19.00
CA ARG A 125 9.35 -12.82 -19.74
C ARG A 125 10.25 -12.88 -20.96
N GLY A 126 10.59 -11.72 -21.54
CA GLY A 126 11.48 -11.63 -22.70
C GLY A 126 12.91 -12.04 -22.35
N THR A 127 13.44 -11.49 -21.28
CA THR A 127 14.79 -11.81 -20.80
C THR A 127 14.84 -12.97 -19.81
N ARG A 128 13.69 -13.49 -19.37
CA ARG A 128 13.55 -14.55 -18.34
C ARG A 128 14.24 -14.20 -17.02
N ARG A 129 14.22 -12.92 -16.65
CA ARG A 129 14.85 -12.40 -15.43
C ARG A 129 13.87 -11.56 -14.63
N ASN A 130 14.11 -11.48 -13.33
CA ASN A 130 13.45 -10.45 -12.54
C ASN A 130 14.08 -9.10 -12.86
N ILE A 131 13.25 -8.07 -12.94
CA ILE A 131 13.66 -6.68 -13.11
C ILE A 131 13.12 -5.86 -11.96
N LEU A 132 13.93 -4.92 -11.49
CA LEU A 132 13.48 -3.83 -10.63
C LEU A 132 12.99 -2.70 -11.53
N ILE A 133 11.78 -2.23 -11.25
CA ILE A 133 11.20 -1.04 -11.88
C ILE A 133 11.16 0.05 -10.81
N ALA A 134 11.66 1.23 -11.12
CA ALA A 134 11.66 2.36 -10.22
C ALA A 134 11.29 3.65 -10.95
N SER A 135 10.57 4.54 -10.27
CA SER A 135 10.29 5.91 -10.73
C SER A 135 10.27 6.88 -9.56
N ALA A 136 10.72 8.09 -9.81
CA ALA A 136 10.58 9.22 -8.88
C ALA A 136 9.12 9.72 -8.77
N GLU A 137 8.25 9.24 -9.64
CA GLU A 137 6.81 9.52 -9.65
C GLU A 137 6.05 8.35 -9.02
N GLY A 138 5.80 8.45 -7.70
CA GLY A 138 4.95 7.52 -6.96
C GLY A 138 3.54 8.08 -6.75
N GLY A 139 2.67 7.27 -6.13
CA GLY A 139 1.29 7.68 -5.82
C GLY A 139 0.35 7.80 -7.03
N VAL A 140 0.82 7.44 -8.22
CA VAL A 140 0.08 7.49 -9.48
C VAL A 140 0.10 6.13 -10.18
N GLU A 141 -0.74 5.95 -11.20
CA GLU A 141 -0.72 4.74 -12.03
C GLU A 141 0.56 4.73 -12.88
N ILE A 142 1.42 3.76 -12.67
CA ILE A 142 2.75 3.71 -13.32
C ILE A 142 2.64 3.57 -14.84
N GLU A 143 1.55 2.98 -15.32
CA GLU A 143 1.23 2.84 -16.74
C GLU A 143 1.02 4.22 -17.39
N GLU A 144 0.35 5.14 -16.71
CA GLU A 144 0.15 6.52 -17.18
C GLU A 144 1.48 7.29 -17.25
N VAL A 145 2.38 7.05 -16.28
CA VAL A 145 3.74 7.61 -16.30
C VAL A 145 4.51 7.07 -17.50
N ALA A 146 4.46 5.75 -17.73
CA ALA A 146 5.18 5.10 -18.81
C ALA A 146 4.70 5.54 -20.22
N GLU A 147 3.41 5.86 -20.36
CA GLU A 147 2.84 6.37 -21.63
C GLU A 147 3.25 7.83 -21.87
N ARG A 148 3.25 8.66 -20.83
CA ARG A 148 3.59 10.07 -20.92
C ARG A 148 5.10 10.29 -21.08
N ASP A 149 5.89 9.63 -20.27
CA ASP A 149 7.36 9.73 -20.26
C ASP A 149 8.01 8.37 -19.96
N PRO A 150 8.31 7.57 -20.98
CA PRO A 150 8.99 6.29 -20.79
C PRO A 150 10.36 6.40 -20.10
N THR A 151 11.01 7.59 -20.14
CA THR A 151 12.34 7.82 -19.54
C THR A 151 12.26 8.01 -18.02
N ALA A 152 11.09 8.33 -17.47
CA ALA A 152 10.83 8.40 -16.04
C ALA A 152 10.82 7.00 -15.36
N ILE A 153 10.80 5.92 -16.18
CA ILE A 153 10.80 4.55 -15.70
C ILE A 153 12.19 3.94 -15.82
N LEU A 154 12.82 3.72 -14.69
CA LEU A 154 14.08 2.97 -14.64
C LEU A 154 13.81 1.47 -14.55
N LYS A 155 14.42 0.67 -15.42
CA LYS A 155 14.37 -0.79 -15.43
C LYS A 155 15.74 -1.36 -15.20
N VAL A 156 15.92 -2.10 -14.11
CA VAL A 156 17.21 -2.69 -13.72
C VAL A 156 17.09 -4.21 -13.69
N PRO A 157 17.76 -4.93 -14.61
CA PRO A 157 17.77 -6.40 -14.57
C PRO A 157 18.48 -6.91 -13.32
N LEU A 158 17.84 -7.84 -12.61
CA LEU A 158 18.40 -8.45 -11.41
C LEU A 158 19.17 -9.73 -11.75
N HIS A 159 20.29 -9.94 -11.07
CA HIS A 159 21.02 -11.20 -11.21
C HIS A 159 20.21 -12.34 -10.58
N PRO A 160 20.03 -13.51 -11.25
CA PRO A 160 19.16 -14.59 -10.76
C PRO A 160 19.51 -15.12 -9.37
N VAL A 161 20.80 -15.10 -9.02
CA VAL A 161 21.30 -15.60 -7.73
C VAL A 161 21.71 -14.45 -6.81
N GLY A 162 22.40 -13.44 -7.34
CA GLY A 162 22.95 -12.32 -6.56
C GLY A 162 21.95 -11.19 -6.28
N GLY A 163 20.79 -11.19 -6.95
CA GLY A 163 19.79 -10.13 -6.79
C GLY A 163 20.25 -8.76 -7.29
N LEU A 164 19.94 -7.71 -6.55
CA LEU A 164 20.34 -6.33 -6.84
C LEU A 164 21.76 -6.07 -6.32
N ALA A 165 22.68 -5.75 -7.23
CA ALA A 165 24.05 -5.43 -6.86
C ALA A 165 24.16 -4.03 -6.20
N PRO A 166 25.15 -3.79 -5.31
CA PRO A 166 25.29 -2.50 -4.61
C PRO A 166 25.44 -1.29 -5.55
N HIS A 167 26.08 -1.44 -6.71
CA HIS A 167 26.20 -0.36 -7.68
C HIS A 167 24.87 -0.05 -8.36
N GLN A 168 24.04 -1.08 -8.64
CA GLN A 168 22.69 -0.90 -9.18
C GLN A 168 21.78 -0.19 -8.16
N ALA A 169 21.86 -0.57 -6.88
CA ALA A 169 21.11 0.10 -5.82
C ALA A 169 21.47 1.60 -5.74
N ARG A 170 22.77 1.95 -5.84
CA ARG A 170 23.20 3.35 -5.87
C ARG A 170 22.69 4.09 -7.12
N GLU A 171 22.75 3.47 -8.29
CA GLU A 171 22.22 4.06 -9.52
C GLU A 171 20.72 4.35 -9.38
N VAL A 172 19.94 3.40 -8.87
CA VAL A 172 18.51 3.61 -8.58
C VAL A 172 18.31 4.79 -7.65
N ALA A 173 19.05 4.84 -6.53
CA ALA A 173 18.94 5.93 -5.57
C ALA A 173 19.23 7.30 -6.18
N PHE A 174 20.28 7.43 -6.98
CA PHE A 174 20.60 8.68 -7.70
C PHE A 174 19.55 9.10 -8.73
N ARG A 175 18.91 8.13 -9.36
CA ARG A 175 17.84 8.42 -10.33
C ARG A 175 16.53 8.84 -9.66
N LEU A 176 16.30 8.42 -8.42
CA LEU A 176 15.14 8.80 -7.64
C LEU A 176 15.28 10.19 -6.98
N GLY A 177 16.51 10.69 -6.83
CA GLY A 177 16.83 12.04 -6.29
C GLY A 177 17.27 12.04 -4.85
#